data_011004d74d030fdde827661b9579ea43
#
_entry.id   011004d74d030fdde827661b9579ea43
#
_cell.length_a   1.000
_cell.length_b   1.000
_cell.length_c   1.000
_cell.angle_alpha   90.00
_cell.angle_beta   90.00
_cell.angle_gamma   90.00
#
_symmetry.space_group_name_H-M   'P 1'
#
loop_
_entity.id
_entity.type
_entity.pdbx_description
1 polymer ?
#
loop_
_entity_poly.entity_id
_entity_poly.type
_entity_poly.pdbx_seq_one_letter_code
_entity_poly.pdbx_strand_id
1 'polypeptide(L)' 'MKRININHLRAIKNFSKNNEKHKISDYEKFLANYVSIPTARKIIRELIELNIVSIIKSKEDLRVKYLEIIETDIERYL' A
#
# COMPACT_ATOMS: atom_id res chain seq x y z
N MET A 1 1.11 2.06 19.48
CA MET A 1 1.86 2.38 18.26
C MET A 1 1.79 1.20 17.30
N LYS A 2 1.27 1.41 16.11
CA LYS A 2 1.18 0.34 15.11
C LYS A 2 2.53 0.10 14.48
N ARG A 3 2.90 -1.17 14.39
CA ARG A 3 4.14 -1.58 13.73
C ARG A 3 3.79 -2.25 12.42
N ILE A 4 4.65 -2.05 11.43
CA ILE A 4 4.51 -2.76 10.18
C ILE A 4 5.13 -4.16 10.31
N ASN A 5 4.59 -5.11 9.57
CA ASN A 5 5.11 -6.47 9.54
C ASN A 5 5.74 -6.75 8.17
N ILE A 6 6.18 -8.01 7.97
CA ILE A 6 6.85 -8.37 6.73
C ILE A 6 5.98 -8.18 5.48
N ASN A 7 4.66 -8.32 5.63
CA ASN A 7 3.76 -8.15 4.49
C ASN A 7 3.65 -6.69 4.07
N HIS A 8 3.67 -5.77 5.03
CA HIS A 8 3.76 -4.34 4.74
C HIS A 8 5.06 -4.03 3.98
N LEU A 9 6.17 -4.60 4.45
CA LEU A 9 7.48 -4.41 3.81
C LEU A 9 7.51 -4.94 2.40
N ARG A 10 6.90 -6.10 2.15
CA ARG A 10 6.82 -6.68 0.81
C ARG A 10 6.10 -5.76 -0.15
N ALA A 11 4.98 -5.20 0.27
CA ALA A 11 4.21 -4.27 -0.55
C ALA A 11 5.02 -3.01 -0.85
N ILE A 12 5.63 -2.41 0.17
CA ILE A 12 6.44 -1.21 0.00
C ILE A 12 7.58 -1.45 -0.97
N LYS A 13 8.33 -2.54 -0.79
CA LYS A 13 9.45 -2.86 -1.67
C LYS A 13 9.01 -3.13 -3.10
N ASN A 14 7.89 -3.84 -3.28
CA ASN A 14 7.40 -4.18 -4.60
C ASN A 14 6.99 -2.93 -5.39
N PHE A 15 6.26 -2.03 -4.75
CA PHE A 15 5.67 -0.88 -5.43
C PHE A 15 6.57 0.36 -5.44
N SER A 16 7.58 0.43 -4.57
CA SER A 16 8.51 1.55 -4.56
C SER A 16 9.55 1.51 -5.68
N LYS A 17 9.75 0.35 -6.30
CA LYS A 17 10.72 0.19 -7.38
C LYS A 17 10.37 1.01 -8.62
N ASN A 18 9.09 1.21 -8.85
CA ASN A 18 8.59 2.00 -9.97
C ASN A 18 7.94 3.24 -9.38
N ASN A 19 8.40 4.42 -9.69
CA ASN A 19 7.82 5.68 -9.23
C ASN A 19 6.43 5.94 -9.81
N GLU A 20 5.66 4.87 -10.04
CA GLU A 20 4.34 4.93 -10.63
C GLU A 20 3.26 4.75 -9.59
N LYS A 21 2.12 5.33 -9.88
CA LYS A 21 0.92 5.14 -9.07
C LYS A 21 0.34 3.78 -9.38
N HIS A 22 -0.02 3.03 -8.35
CA HIS A 22 -0.64 1.72 -8.51
C HIS A 22 -2.05 1.74 -7.96
N LYS A 23 -2.95 1.01 -8.61
CA LYS A 23 -4.33 0.90 -8.14
C LYS A 23 -4.38 0.11 -6.83
N ILE A 24 -5.40 0.39 -6.01
CA ILE A 24 -5.63 -0.39 -4.79
C ILE A 24 -5.76 -1.87 -5.11
N SER A 25 -6.44 -2.20 -6.22
CA SER A 25 -6.59 -3.59 -6.65
C SER A 25 -5.26 -4.27 -6.95
N ASP A 26 -4.26 -3.53 -7.42
CA ASP A 26 -2.92 -4.10 -7.68
C ASP A 26 -2.25 -4.49 -6.37
N TYR A 27 -2.39 -3.65 -5.32
CA TYR A 27 -1.89 -3.97 -3.99
C TYR A 27 -2.59 -5.21 -3.42
N GLU A 28 -3.92 -5.30 -3.59
CA GLU A 28 -4.67 -6.46 -3.12
C GLU A 28 -4.21 -7.73 -3.80
N LYS A 29 -4.05 -7.70 -5.14
CA LYS A 29 -3.61 -8.85 -5.91
C LYS A 29 -2.21 -9.30 -5.49
N PHE A 30 -1.31 -8.36 -5.29
CA PHE A 30 0.04 -8.68 -4.85
C PHE A 30 0.02 -9.34 -3.47
N LEU A 31 -0.67 -8.74 -2.52
CA LEU A 31 -0.73 -9.25 -1.16
C LEU A 31 -1.49 -10.56 -1.05
N ALA A 32 -2.44 -10.81 -1.95
CA ALA A 32 -3.21 -12.05 -1.97
C ALA A 32 -2.34 -13.29 -2.21
N ASN A 33 -1.11 -13.12 -2.69
CA ASN A 33 -0.15 -14.21 -2.81
C ASN A 33 0.39 -14.67 -1.46
N TYR A 34 0.25 -13.85 -0.42
CA TYR A 34 0.83 -14.10 0.89
C TYR A 34 -0.21 -14.18 2.00
N VAL A 35 -1.33 -13.50 1.85
CA VAL A 35 -2.37 -13.40 2.89
C VAL A 35 -3.75 -13.46 2.25
N SER A 36 -4.79 -13.63 3.07
CA SER A 36 -6.16 -13.58 2.59
C SER A 36 -6.55 -12.17 2.12
N ILE A 37 -7.60 -12.07 1.31
CA ILE A 37 -8.08 -10.78 0.81
C ILE A 37 -8.46 -9.82 1.95
N PRO A 38 -9.22 -10.23 2.98
CA PRO A 38 -9.51 -9.34 4.10
C PRO A 38 -8.25 -8.83 4.81
N THR A 39 -7.24 -9.69 4.96
CA THR A 39 -5.97 -9.30 5.57
C THR A 39 -5.21 -8.33 4.66
N ALA A 40 -5.22 -8.57 3.35
CA ALA A 40 -4.60 -7.66 2.39
C ALA A 40 -5.19 -6.25 2.48
N ARG A 41 -6.52 -6.16 2.57
CA ARG A 41 -7.21 -4.88 2.71
C ARG A 41 -6.85 -4.18 4.02
N LYS A 42 -6.72 -4.95 5.09
CA LYS A 42 -6.29 -4.41 6.38
C LYS A 42 -4.89 -3.83 6.30
N ILE A 43 -3.96 -4.54 5.64
CA ILE A 43 -2.58 -4.08 5.46
C ILE A 43 -2.57 -2.75 4.69
N ILE A 44 -3.32 -2.65 3.61
CA ILE A 44 -3.41 -1.43 2.82
C ILE A 44 -3.93 -0.27 3.66
N ARG A 45 -4.99 -0.52 4.45
CA ARG A 45 -5.55 0.48 5.34
C ARG A 45 -4.52 0.97 6.36
N GLU A 46 -3.74 0.05 6.93
CA GLU A 46 -2.71 0.40 7.90
C GLU A 46 -1.61 1.25 7.26
N LEU A 47 -1.21 0.94 6.03
CA LEU A 47 -0.24 1.74 5.29
C LEU A 47 -0.74 3.18 5.09
N ILE A 48 -2.03 3.34 4.82
CA ILE A 48 -2.64 4.66 4.67
C ILE A 48 -2.67 5.39 6.02
N GLU A 49 -3.07 4.71 7.07
CA GLU A 49 -3.14 5.29 8.43
C GLU A 49 -1.78 5.75 8.93
N LEU A 50 -0.71 5.03 8.56
CA LEU A 50 0.65 5.37 8.93
C LEU A 50 1.27 6.45 8.03
N ASN A 51 0.53 6.92 7.03
CA ASN A 51 0.99 7.90 6.04
C ASN A 51 2.20 7.41 5.24
N ILE A 52 2.32 6.10 5.07
CA ILE A 52 3.33 5.50 4.19
C ILE A 52 2.88 5.61 2.75
N VAL A 53 1.57 5.44 2.52
CA VAL A 53 0.97 5.63 1.20
C VAL A 53 -0.16 6.64 1.29
N SER A 54 -0.41 7.33 0.19
CA SER A 54 -1.50 8.30 0.06
C SER A 54 -2.47 7.85 -1.03
N ILE A 55 -3.75 8.11 -0.82
CA ILE A 55 -4.77 7.82 -1.83
C ILE A 55 -4.86 8.98 -2.80
N ILE A 56 -4.79 8.67 -4.10
CA ILE A 56 -4.94 9.64 -5.16
C ILE A 56 -6.15 9.24 -5.99
N LYS A 57 -7.12 10.12 -6.11
CA LYS A 57 -8.31 9.89 -6.93
C LYS A 57 -8.00 10.22 -8.39
N SER A 58 -8.46 9.36 -9.30
CA SER A 58 -8.34 9.63 -10.72
C SER A 58 -9.25 10.79 -11.11
N LYS A 59 -8.73 11.71 -11.93
CA LYS A 59 -9.51 12.82 -12.46
C LYS A 59 -10.45 12.35 -13.56
N GLU A 60 -10.09 11.27 -14.23
CA GLU A 60 -10.86 10.73 -15.35
C GLU A 60 -12.03 9.86 -14.91
N ASP A 61 -11.81 9.08 -13.83
CA ASP A 61 -12.84 8.23 -13.27
C ASP A 61 -12.73 8.24 -11.75
N LEU A 62 -13.69 8.88 -11.10
CA LEU A 62 -13.72 9.04 -9.64
C LEU A 62 -13.85 7.72 -8.90
N ARG A 63 -14.23 6.64 -9.60
CA ARG A 63 -14.32 5.31 -8.99
C ARG A 63 -12.96 4.64 -8.88
N VAL A 64 -11.97 5.14 -9.63
CA VAL A 64 -10.61 4.57 -9.62
C VAL A 64 -9.76 5.35 -8.62
N LYS A 65 -9.14 4.63 -7.70
CA LYS A 65 -8.22 5.20 -6.72
C LYS A 65 -6.85 4.57 -6.88
N TYR A 66 -5.84 5.42 -6.81
CA TYR A 66 -4.45 5.00 -6.88
C TYR A 66 -3.79 5.20 -5.52
N LEU A 67 -2.75 4.43 -5.27
CA LEU A 67 -1.91 4.60 -4.08
C LEU A 67 -0.53 5.04 -4.52
N GLU A 68 0.02 6.00 -3.79
CA GLU A 68 1.37 6.50 -4.01
C GLU A 68 2.16 6.35 -2.71
N ILE A 69 3.36 5.79 -2.78
CA ILE A 69 4.23 5.67 -1.63
C ILE A 69 4.89 7.03 -1.38
N ILE A 70 4.63 7.60 -0.22
CA ILE A 70 5.15 8.92 0.14
C ILE A 70 6.23 8.86 1.22
N GLU A 71 6.35 7.74 1.92
CA GLU A 71 7.37 7.55 2.94
C GLU A 71 8.16 6.28 2.67
N THR A 72 9.45 6.42 2.45
CA THR A 72 10.33 5.29 2.16
C THR A 72 11.21 4.91 3.35
N ASP A 73 11.28 5.76 4.37
CA ASP A 73 12.05 5.49 5.58
C ASP A 73 11.21 4.64 6.53
N ILE A 74 11.10 3.36 6.19
CA ILE A 74 10.27 2.40 6.92
C ILE A 74 10.92 1.92 8.21
N GLU A 75 12.19 2.21 8.42
CA GLU A 75 12.89 1.83 9.65
C GLU A 75 12.23 2.44 10.89
N ARG A 76 11.57 3.59 10.73
CA ARG A 76 10.83 4.26 11.79
C ARG A 76 9.69 3.43 12.35
N TYR A 77 9.21 2.45 11.60
CA TYR A 77 8.06 1.61 11.96
C TYR A 77 8.46 0.18 12.35
N LEU A 78 9.72 -0.10 12.32
CA LEU A 78 10.26 -1.40 12.74
C LEU A 78 10.65 -1.41 14.26
#